data_fbf037ee109c60b19a132979e943726f
#
_entry.id   fbf037ee109c60b19a132979e943726f
#
_cell.length_a   1.000
_cell.length_b   1.000
_cell.length_c   1.000
_cell.angle_alpha   90.00
_cell.angle_beta   90.00
_cell.angle_gamma   90.00
#
_symmetry.space_group_name_H-M   'P 1'
#
loop_
_entity.id
_entity.type
_entity.pdbx_description
1 polymer ?
#
loop_
_entity_poly.entity_id
_entity_poly.type
_entity_poly.pdbx_seq_one_letter_code
_entity_poly.pdbx_strand_id
1 'polypeptide(L)'
;MIINMSKIGRNDKCHCGSGFKYKKCCLIKDDRRDMLKKRIKNISRKDFISGPYKKCPKCDENTFGVFLHTSGNRYRRECTNCWHAQSYKFPPLKKKIIYLDQFVISNINKTLDPDSSSHKKALEEPFWLEVYKKIDTLSKQNLIVCPDSSFHTDESLLCGDPSYESLKEVYEHLSHGCTFYDHNTITRFQLQQHLANYMAGDPTKHLDLNAEHVIHGHPHEWTGKMRIGVSMRPYEGQLESIHKERKSHYEGLKSVFERWQKEKERDFMDWVKEEAYAFGEGTIKSHIAHLKKRAELPHKYAEQYLTGKEPEINLEDLFPPPSSQIIESMTIEMHRHNLRGESALKKMAEYLRSKYIIDIPIIHISSLLYGALARKAAHGQKSYPNMGTVTDVNAISSLLPYSDAIFIDNPMAALLNERPLKKEIARYNTKIFSLNTKEEFLKYLDEIQTTATPEHLAIVEDSYGDTKPSFNLLKNKKQSKEDDRYTI
;
A
#
# COMPACT_ATOMS: atom_id res chain seq x y z
N MET A 1 30.03 -19.34 29.71
CA MET A 1 31.34 -19.65 29.13
C MET A 1 31.52 -18.77 27.89
N ILE A 2 32.24 -17.66 28.04
CA ILE A 2 32.54 -16.75 26.93
C ILE A 2 33.78 -17.30 26.25
N ILE A 3 33.60 -17.94 25.11
CA ILE A 3 34.71 -18.45 24.29
C ILE A 3 35.41 -17.22 23.70
N ASN A 4 36.63 -16.99 24.16
CA ASN A 4 37.55 -15.99 23.65
C ASN A 4 37.92 -16.39 22.21
N MET A 5 37.22 -15.89 21.19
CA MET A 5 37.58 -16.16 19.81
C MET A 5 38.86 -15.40 19.47
N SER A 6 39.96 -16.12 19.35
CA SER A 6 41.20 -15.62 18.75
C SER A 6 40.88 -15.02 17.37
N LYS A 7 41.45 -13.85 17.05
CA LYS A 7 41.27 -13.19 15.75
C LYS A 7 41.71 -14.12 14.63
N ILE A 8 40.76 -14.58 13.84
CA ILE A 8 40.98 -15.40 12.64
C ILE A 8 41.65 -14.53 11.58
N GLY A 9 42.76 -15.00 11.01
CA GLY A 9 43.47 -14.31 9.95
C GLY A 9 42.68 -14.32 8.62
N ARG A 10 42.82 -13.27 7.82
CA ARG A 10 42.07 -13.12 6.52
C ARG A 10 42.23 -14.32 5.58
N ASN A 11 43.36 -15.03 5.66
CA ASN A 11 43.67 -16.18 4.79
C ASN A 11 43.36 -17.54 5.42
N ASP A 12 42.98 -17.60 6.71
CA ASP A 12 42.64 -18.81 7.42
C ASP A 12 41.29 -19.39 6.90
N LYS A 13 41.05 -20.67 7.21
CA LYS A 13 39.75 -21.29 6.94
C LYS A 13 38.66 -20.59 7.74
N CYS A 14 37.52 -20.34 7.09
CA CYS A 14 36.42 -19.64 7.72
C CYS A 14 35.82 -20.44 8.87
N HIS A 15 35.52 -19.75 9.97
CA HIS A 15 34.92 -20.32 11.19
C HIS A 15 33.49 -20.91 10.96
N CYS A 16 32.83 -20.56 9.86
CA CYS A 16 31.49 -21.08 9.55
C CYS A 16 31.49 -22.51 8.99
N GLY A 17 32.66 -23.13 8.82
CA GLY A 17 32.78 -24.50 8.31
C GLY A 17 32.64 -24.62 6.78
N SER A 18 32.55 -23.54 6.04
CA SER A 18 32.34 -23.53 4.57
C SER A 18 33.57 -24.03 3.77
N GLY A 19 34.73 -24.23 4.41
CA GLY A 19 35.97 -24.57 3.73
C GLY A 19 36.67 -23.42 2.99
N PHE A 20 36.01 -22.29 2.78
CA PHE A 20 36.59 -21.11 2.11
C PHE A 20 37.52 -20.33 3.06
N LYS A 21 38.43 -19.52 2.48
CA LYS A 21 39.22 -18.55 3.24
C LYS A 21 38.33 -17.49 3.87
N TYR A 22 38.60 -17.06 5.09
CA TYR A 22 37.78 -16.11 5.84
C TYR A 22 37.48 -14.84 5.07
N LYS A 23 38.44 -14.25 4.35
CA LYS A 23 38.26 -13.07 3.49
C LYS A 23 37.26 -13.26 2.36
N LYS A 24 37.04 -14.49 1.89
CA LYS A 24 36.08 -14.82 0.80
C LYS A 24 34.73 -15.34 1.32
N CYS A 25 34.54 -15.35 2.65
CA CYS A 25 33.33 -15.90 3.28
C CYS A 25 32.74 -14.93 4.30
N CYS A 26 33.12 -15.00 5.57
CA CYS A 26 32.45 -14.27 6.65
C CYS A 26 33.09 -12.91 7.00
N LEU A 27 34.27 -12.57 6.49
CA LEU A 27 34.96 -11.33 6.87
C LEU A 27 34.09 -10.09 6.76
N ILE A 28 33.42 -9.87 5.63
CA ILE A 28 32.56 -8.69 5.40
C ILE A 28 31.36 -8.69 6.36
N LYS A 29 30.81 -9.86 6.66
CA LYS A 29 29.67 -10.00 7.58
C LYS A 29 30.08 -9.70 9.02
N ASP A 30 31.25 -10.17 9.42
CA ASP A 30 31.78 -9.98 10.76
C ASP A 30 32.23 -8.52 10.98
N ASP A 31 32.89 -7.90 10.00
CA ASP A 31 33.25 -6.49 10.03
C ASP A 31 32.00 -5.58 10.14
N ARG A 32 30.92 -5.89 9.38
CA ARG A 32 29.64 -5.18 9.51
C ARG A 32 29.03 -5.37 10.90
N ARG A 33 29.07 -6.58 11.45
CA ARG A 33 28.56 -6.87 12.78
C ARG A 33 29.33 -6.12 13.85
N ASP A 34 30.66 -6.03 13.74
CA ASP A 34 31.49 -5.31 14.67
C ASP A 34 31.35 -3.79 14.57
N MET A 35 31.16 -3.26 13.35
CA MET A 35 30.78 -1.85 13.16
C MET A 35 29.42 -1.53 13.78
N LEU A 36 28.42 -2.39 13.59
CA LEU A 36 27.11 -2.26 14.22
C LEU A 36 27.21 -2.31 15.75
N LYS A 37 27.97 -3.24 16.30
CA LYS A 37 28.22 -3.32 17.76
C LYS A 37 28.92 -2.07 18.31
N LYS A 38 29.85 -1.49 17.55
CA LYS A 38 30.54 -0.23 17.94
C LYS A 38 29.56 0.94 17.88
N ARG A 39 28.72 1.04 16.82
CA ARG A 39 27.66 2.05 16.72
C ARG A 39 26.65 1.94 17.87
N ILE A 40 26.16 0.74 18.18
CA ILE A 40 25.20 0.51 19.28
C ILE A 40 25.81 0.86 20.64
N LYS A 41 27.09 0.57 20.88
CA LYS A 41 27.77 0.92 22.16
C LYS A 41 27.92 2.42 22.37
N ASN A 42 27.89 3.23 21.30
CA ASN A 42 28.05 4.67 21.38
C ASN A 42 26.73 5.44 21.36
N ILE A 43 25.59 4.75 21.20
CA ILE A 43 24.28 5.40 21.24
C ILE A 43 23.99 5.84 22.68
N SER A 44 23.90 7.13 22.90
CA SER A 44 23.49 7.70 24.18
C SER A 44 22.00 8.08 24.15
N ARG A 45 21.37 8.21 25.32
CA ARG A 45 19.99 8.69 25.41
C ARG A 45 19.82 10.07 24.77
N LYS A 46 20.88 10.89 24.75
CA LYS A 46 20.87 12.21 24.12
C LYS A 46 20.60 12.16 22.62
N ASP A 47 21.03 11.08 21.95
CA ASP A 47 20.90 10.92 20.51
C ASP A 47 19.43 10.72 20.06
N PHE A 48 18.53 10.44 21.02
CA PHE A 48 17.10 10.33 20.80
C PHE A 48 16.32 11.61 21.14
N ILE A 49 17.02 12.65 21.59
CA ILE A 49 16.40 13.94 21.91
C ILE A 49 16.76 14.91 20.79
N SER A 50 15.75 15.38 20.08
CA SER A 50 15.88 16.28 18.92
C SER A 50 15.20 17.63 19.16
N GLY A 51 15.44 18.58 18.27
CA GLY A 51 14.67 19.83 18.26
C GLY A 51 13.19 19.61 17.95
N PRO A 52 12.36 20.60 18.18
CA PRO A 52 12.73 21.97 18.63
C PRO A 52 13.16 22.02 20.10
N TYR A 53 14.26 22.69 20.38
CA TYR A 53 14.74 22.90 21.75
C TYR A 53 14.11 24.15 22.36
N LYS A 54 13.80 24.06 23.67
CA LYS A 54 13.29 25.15 24.51
C LYS A 54 14.16 25.31 25.76
N LYS A 55 13.96 26.39 26.48
CA LYS A 55 14.54 26.58 27.81
C LYS A 55 14.03 25.50 28.77
N CYS A 56 14.96 24.85 29.44
CA CYS A 56 14.63 23.86 30.46
C CYS A 56 14.05 24.52 31.72
N PRO A 57 12.88 24.06 32.20
CA PRO A 57 12.28 24.65 33.43
C PRO A 57 13.14 24.49 34.70
N LYS A 58 14.12 23.53 34.66
CA LYS A 58 14.95 23.23 35.83
C LYS A 58 16.31 23.91 35.80
N CYS A 59 16.98 23.99 34.66
CA CYS A 59 18.35 24.54 34.57
C CYS A 59 18.46 25.77 33.66
N ASP A 60 17.36 26.25 33.11
CA ASP A 60 17.22 27.43 32.23
C ASP A 60 18.05 27.38 30.92
N GLU A 61 18.70 26.25 30.63
CA GLU A 61 19.46 26.06 29.40
C GLU A 61 18.54 25.71 28.22
N ASN A 62 18.91 26.15 27.01
CA ASN A 62 18.13 25.86 25.78
C ASN A 62 18.43 24.44 25.25
N THR A 63 18.20 23.44 26.08
CA THR A 63 18.53 22.03 25.85
C THR A 63 17.37 21.08 26.09
N PHE A 64 16.14 21.63 26.26
CA PHE A 64 14.91 20.87 26.51
C PHE A 64 14.27 20.46 25.18
N GLY A 65 14.75 19.36 24.61
CA GLY A 65 14.35 18.81 23.32
C GLY A 65 13.19 17.83 23.40
N VAL A 66 12.78 17.33 22.27
CA VAL A 66 11.65 16.39 22.11
C VAL A 66 12.19 14.98 22.02
N PHE A 67 11.65 14.10 22.86
CA PHE A 67 11.76 12.67 22.78
C PHE A 67 10.39 12.10 22.39
N LEU A 68 10.23 11.71 21.13
CA LEU A 68 8.99 11.14 20.61
C LEU A 68 8.82 9.72 21.09
N HIS A 69 7.74 9.43 21.81
CA HIS A 69 7.39 8.05 22.14
C HIS A 69 6.78 7.33 20.94
N THR A 70 7.25 6.14 20.68
CA THR A 70 6.75 5.26 19.60
C THR A 70 5.41 4.60 19.92
N SER A 71 4.87 4.83 21.11
CA SER A 71 3.59 4.26 21.54
C SER A 71 2.72 5.27 22.28
N GLY A 72 1.50 5.43 21.80
CA GLY A 72 0.44 6.18 22.45
C GLY A 72 0.39 7.69 22.13
N ASN A 73 -0.66 8.34 22.61
CA ASN A 73 -0.95 9.76 22.37
C ASN A 73 -0.15 10.68 23.29
N ARG A 74 1.18 10.48 23.39
CA ARG A 74 2.04 11.30 24.25
C ARG A 74 3.39 11.53 23.60
N TYR A 75 3.94 12.73 23.81
CA TYR A 75 5.35 13.02 23.57
C TYR A 75 5.99 13.49 24.89
N ARG A 76 7.29 13.39 24.96
CA ARG A 76 8.07 13.74 26.11
C ARG A 76 9.15 14.74 25.70
N ARG A 77 9.35 15.76 26.52
CA ARG A 77 10.51 16.62 26.41
C ARG A 77 11.52 16.24 27.48
N GLU A 78 12.78 16.21 27.13
CA GLU A 78 13.89 15.93 28.04
C GLU A 78 15.02 16.94 27.84
N CYS A 79 15.61 17.36 28.95
CA CYS A 79 16.79 18.21 28.93
C CYS A 79 18.05 17.36 28.74
N THR A 80 18.87 17.66 27.74
CA THR A 80 20.13 16.96 27.51
C THR A 80 21.23 17.34 28.54
N ASN A 81 21.00 18.39 29.33
CA ASN A 81 21.95 18.87 30.37
C ASN A 81 21.60 18.30 31.77
N CYS A 82 20.39 18.54 32.28
CA CYS A 82 20.04 18.17 33.65
C CYS A 82 19.06 16.98 33.74
N TRP A 83 18.69 16.37 32.61
CA TRP A 83 17.77 15.22 32.52
C TRP A 83 16.35 15.49 33.06
N HIS A 84 16.01 16.77 33.31
CA HIS A 84 14.63 17.09 33.60
C HIS A 84 13.72 16.64 32.45
N ALA A 85 12.60 16.02 32.78
CA ALA A 85 11.70 15.47 31.78
C ALA A 85 10.24 15.80 32.12
N GLN A 86 9.46 16.08 31.08
CA GLN A 86 8.03 16.36 31.17
C GLN A 86 7.30 15.69 30.02
N SER A 87 6.15 15.07 30.32
CA SER A 87 5.31 14.40 29.31
C SER A 87 4.06 15.21 29.01
N TYR A 88 3.72 15.26 27.72
CA TYR A 88 2.57 15.97 27.19
C TYR A 88 1.66 14.97 26.49
N LYS A 89 0.35 15.21 26.52
CA LYS A 89 -0.63 14.39 25.84
C LYS A 89 -0.97 15.06 24.49
N PHE A 90 -0.96 14.29 23.42
CA PHE A 90 -1.51 14.72 22.15
C PHE A 90 -3.05 14.73 22.20
N PRO A 91 -3.72 15.71 21.59
CA PRO A 91 -5.16 15.65 21.37
C PRO A 91 -5.53 14.58 20.35
N PRO A 92 -6.81 14.18 20.28
CA PRO A 92 -7.31 13.34 19.20
C PRO A 92 -6.97 13.94 17.82
N LEU A 93 -6.59 13.11 16.89
CA LEU A 93 -6.20 13.52 15.54
C LEU A 93 -7.02 12.74 14.49
N LYS A 94 -7.51 13.45 13.48
CA LYS A 94 -8.14 12.86 12.31
C LYS A 94 -7.58 13.52 11.05
N LYS A 95 -6.66 12.84 10.39
CA LYS A 95 -6.07 13.29 9.12
C LYS A 95 -6.99 12.95 7.96
N LYS A 96 -6.93 13.75 6.89
CA LYS A 96 -7.54 13.40 5.62
C LYS A 96 -6.68 12.37 4.88
N ILE A 97 -7.30 11.33 4.37
CA ILE A 97 -6.64 10.27 3.61
C ILE A 97 -6.81 10.59 2.12
N ILE A 98 -5.70 10.80 1.44
CA ILE A 98 -5.68 11.14 0.02
C ILE A 98 -4.90 10.06 -0.74
N TYR A 99 -5.58 9.34 -1.63
CA TYR A 99 -4.92 8.43 -2.55
C TYR A 99 -4.44 9.19 -3.80
N LEU A 100 -3.17 9.04 -4.10
CA LEU A 100 -2.53 9.58 -5.29
C LEU A 100 -2.15 8.43 -6.20
N ASP A 101 -2.67 8.38 -7.40
CA ASP A 101 -2.33 7.34 -8.36
C ASP A 101 -0.85 7.40 -8.76
N GLN A 102 -0.30 6.29 -9.26
CA GLN A 102 1.10 6.12 -9.64
C GLN A 102 1.61 7.22 -10.56
N PHE A 103 0.83 7.65 -11.54
CA PHE A 103 1.27 8.68 -12.47
C PHE A 103 1.50 10.04 -11.78
N VAL A 104 0.75 10.35 -10.71
CA VAL A 104 0.92 11.57 -9.91
C VAL A 104 2.28 11.54 -9.23
N ILE A 105 2.57 10.43 -8.54
CA ILE A 105 3.85 10.22 -7.86
C ILE A 105 5.02 10.24 -8.84
N SER A 106 4.85 9.60 -10.00
CA SER A 106 5.85 9.61 -11.07
C SER A 106 6.16 11.03 -11.58
N ASN A 107 5.14 11.87 -11.75
CA ASN A 107 5.37 13.26 -12.19
C ASN A 107 5.98 14.12 -11.08
N ILE A 108 5.57 13.95 -9.84
CA ILE A 108 6.23 14.58 -8.68
C ILE A 108 7.70 14.17 -8.65
N ASN A 109 8.02 12.88 -8.76
CA ASN A 109 9.40 12.40 -8.77
C ASN A 109 10.23 13.02 -9.90
N LYS A 110 9.70 13.06 -11.14
CA LYS A 110 10.38 13.70 -12.28
C LYS A 110 10.64 15.18 -12.03
N THR A 111 9.75 15.86 -11.33
CA THR A 111 9.91 17.28 -10.97
C THR A 111 10.97 17.49 -9.88
N LEU A 112 11.11 16.54 -8.97
CA LEU A 112 12.04 16.60 -7.85
C LEU A 112 13.44 16.06 -8.18
N ASP A 113 13.56 15.18 -9.18
CA ASP A 113 14.80 14.50 -9.53
C ASP A 113 15.56 15.17 -10.68
N PRO A 114 16.64 15.94 -10.41
CA PRO A 114 17.42 16.62 -11.45
C PRO A 114 18.13 15.64 -12.42
N ASP A 115 18.35 14.40 -11.98
CA ASP A 115 19.00 13.36 -12.78
C ASP A 115 18.01 12.65 -13.72
N SER A 116 16.71 12.92 -13.57
CA SER A 116 15.68 12.40 -14.46
C SER A 116 15.78 13.01 -15.85
N SER A 117 15.79 12.18 -16.90
CA SER A 117 15.77 12.63 -18.30
C SER A 117 14.55 13.52 -18.63
N SER A 118 13.48 13.40 -17.88
CA SER A 118 12.25 14.17 -18.03
C SER A 118 12.16 15.41 -17.12
N HIS A 119 13.17 15.67 -16.30
CA HIS A 119 13.14 16.75 -15.29
C HIS A 119 12.81 18.11 -15.89
N LYS A 120 13.54 18.51 -16.96
CA LYS A 120 13.32 19.81 -17.62
C LYS A 120 11.88 19.98 -18.09
N LYS A 121 11.33 18.93 -18.73
CA LYS A 121 9.94 18.93 -19.20
C LYS A 121 8.94 18.95 -18.04
N ALA A 122 9.25 18.24 -16.94
CA ALA A 122 8.38 18.24 -15.76
C ALA A 122 8.30 19.60 -15.06
N LEU A 123 9.37 20.41 -15.13
CA LEU A 123 9.39 21.78 -14.61
C LEU A 123 8.57 22.77 -15.45
N GLU A 124 8.26 22.45 -16.71
CA GLU A 124 7.39 23.29 -17.55
C GLU A 124 5.92 23.24 -17.06
N GLU A 125 5.54 22.20 -16.30
CA GLU A 125 4.22 22.09 -15.67
C GLU A 125 4.33 22.40 -14.17
N PRO A 126 4.05 23.63 -13.73
CA PRO A 126 4.24 24.08 -12.35
C PRO A 126 3.31 23.37 -11.35
N PHE A 127 2.22 22.77 -11.82
CA PHE A 127 1.23 22.05 -11.02
C PHE A 127 1.87 20.98 -10.12
N TRP A 128 2.79 20.17 -10.66
CA TRP A 128 3.39 19.06 -9.91
C TRP A 128 4.24 19.53 -8.73
N LEU A 129 4.98 20.63 -8.92
CA LEU A 129 5.76 21.23 -7.83
C LEU A 129 4.84 21.86 -6.78
N GLU A 130 3.76 22.49 -7.20
CA GLU A 130 2.79 23.09 -6.29
C GLU A 130 2.04 22.03 -5.47
N VAL A 131 1.56 20.96 -6.12
CA VAL A 131 0.96 19.80 -5.45
C VAL A 131 1.91 19.21 -4.41
N TYR A 132 3.16 18.97 -4.78
CA TYR A 132 4.15 18.45 -3.85
C TYR A 132 4.31 19.35 -2.63
N LYS A 133 4.50 20.66 -2.84
CA LYS A 133 4.67 21.63 -1.74
C LYS A 133 3.48 21.64 -0.79
N LYS A 134 2.26 21.65 -1.34
CA LYS A 134 1.02 21.63 -0.52
C LYS A 134 0.91 20.33 0.27
N ILE A 135 1.07 19.17 -0.37
CA ILE A 135 0.99 17.86 0.28
C ILE A 135 2.07 17.73 1.37
N ASP A 136 3.32 18.08 1.08
CA ASP A 136 4.42 18.04 2.07
C ASP A 136 4.12 18.93 3.28
N THR A 137 3.62 20.15 3.05
CA THR A 137 3.22 21.07 4.13
C THR A 137 2.10 20.47 4.98
N LEU A 138 1.01 20.02 4.34
CA LEU A 138 -0.15 19.45 5.04
C LEU A 138 0.21 18.16 5.80
N SER A 139 1.08 17.33 5.24
CA SER A 139 1.58 16.13 5.89
C SER A 139 2.40 16.44 7.13
N LYS A 140 3.32 17.43 7.04
CA LYS A 140 4.10 17.92 8.20
C LYS A 140 3.22 18.54 9.27
N GLN A 141 2.15 19.19 8.86
CA GLN A 141 1.14 19.72 9.79
C GLN A 141 0.20 18.63 10.34
N ASN A 142 0.39 17.37 10.01
CA ASN A 142 -0.47 16.25 10.43
C ASN A 142 -1.95 16.42 10.04
N LEU A 143 -2.23 17.10 8.94
CA LEU A 143 -3.60 17.32 8.43
C LEU A 143 -4.01 16.25 7.41
N ILE A 144 -3.06 15.71 6.68
CA ILE A 144 -3.27 14.65 5.68
C ILE A 144 -2.30 13.50 5.86
N VAL A 145 -2.62 12.40 5.18
CA VAL A 145 -1.72 11.29 4.88
C VAL A 145 -2.01 10.80 3.47
N CYS A 146 -0.95 10.49 2.71
CA CYS A 146 -1.05 9.89 1.38
C CYS A 146 -0.48 8.47 1.43
N PRO A 147 -1.28 7.46 1.85
CA PRO A 147 -0.78 6.10 1.96
C PRO A 147 -0.31 5.56 0.61
N ASP A 148 0.77 4.79 0.63
CA ASP A 148 1.14 3.96 -0.52
C ASP A 148 0.27 2.71 -0.61
N SER A 149 0.48 1.88 -1.65
CA SER A 149 -0.27 0.66 -1.87
C SER A 149 0.55 -0.36 -2.67
N SER A 150 0.12 -1.61 -2.68
CA SER A 150 0.71 -2.65 -3.55
C SER A 150 0.65 -2.28 -5.03
N PHE A 151 -0.40 -1.55 -5.47
CA PHE A 151 -0.52 -1.06 -6.85
C PHE A 151 0.66 -0.17 -7.24
N HIS A 152 1.09 0.74 -6.35
CA HIS A 152 2.27 1.57 -6.56
C HIS A 152 3.54 0.74 -6.68
N THR A 153 3.71 -0.26 -5.82
CA THR A 153 4.87 -1.15 -5.84
C THR A 153 4.93 -1.93 -7.16
N ASP A 154 3.83 -2.55 -7.57
CA ASP A 154 3.75 -3.37 -8.78
C ASP A 154 4.02 -2.54 -10.05
N GLU A 155 3.49 -1.33 -10.13
CA GLU A 155 3.74 -0.44 -11.26
C GLU A 155 5.16 0.13 -11.28
N SER A 156 5.72 0.44 -10.09
CA SER A 156 7.09 0.93 -9.98
C SER A 156 8.12 -0.12 -10.38
N LEU A 157 7.88 -1.39 -10.07
CA LEU A 157 8.72 -2.51 -10.50
C LEU A 157 8.84 -2.62 -12.02
N LEU A 158 7.79 -2.23 -12.75
CA LEU A 158 7.80 -2.23 -14.22
C LEU A 158 8.67 -1.11 -14.82
N CYS A 159 9.05 -0.10 -14.02
CA CYS A 159 9.86 1.02 -14.50
C CYS A 159 11.38 0.75 -14.54
N GLY A 160 11.85 -0.36 -13.93
CA GLY A 160 13.27 -0.71 -13.81
C GLY A 160 13.98 -0.07 -12.61
N ASP A 161 15.15 -0.63 -12.22
CA ASP A 161 15.83 -0.39 -10.95
C ASP A 161 16.08 1.09 -10.57
N PRO A 162 16.70 1.95 -11.41
CA PRO A 162 16.98 3.33 -10.96
C PRO A 162 15.72 4.14 -10.70
N SER A 163 14.67 3.92 -11.50
CA SER A 163 13.39 4.61 -11.37
C SER A 163 12.59 4.08 -10.18
N TYR A 164 12.67 2.78 -9.90
CA TYR A 164 12.02 2.16 -8.75
C TYR A 164 12.49 2.74 -7.43
N GLU A 165 13.80 2.80 -7.19
CA GLU A 165 14.35 3.33 -5.93
C GLU A 165 13.99 4.81 -5.75
N SER A 166 14.05 5.61 -6.83
CA SER A 166 13.67 7.02 -6.78
C SER A 166 12.19 7.23 -6.45
N LEU A 167 11.30 6.43 -7.05
CA LEU A 167 9.87 6.46 -6.75
C LEU A 167 9.59 6.02 -5.31
N LYS A 168 10.28 4.98 -4.84
CA LYS A 168 10.15 4.49 -3.47
C LYS A 168 10.45 5.56 -2.43
N GLU A 169 11.51 6.35 -2.62
CA GLU A 169 11.82 7.49 -1.73
C GLU A 169 10.65 8.49 -1.65
N VAL A 170 10.00 8.79 -2.78
CA VAL A 170 8.83 9.70 -2.80
C VAL A 170 7.65 9.09 -2.06
N TYR A 171 7.36 7.79 -2.26
CA TYR A 171 6.29 7.11 -1.52
C TYR A 171 6.54 7.12 -0.03
N GLU A 172 7.74 6.71 0.41
CA GLU A 172 8.10 6.68 1.83
C GLU A 172 7.95 8.06 2.47
N HIS A 173 8.32 9.11 1.73
CA HIS A 173 8.19 10.49 2.19
C HIS A 173 6.72 10.92 2.34
N LEU A 174 5.88 10.68 1.33
CA LEU A 174 4.50 11.15 1.32
C LEU A 174 3.56 10.29 2.19
N SER A 175 3.83 9.00 2.29
CA SER A 175 2.99 8.07 3.06
C SER A 175 3.21 8.15 4.57
N HIS A 176 4.35 8.71 5.02
CA HIS A 176 4.74 8.69 6.43
C HIS A 176 4.66 7.29 7.04
N GLY A 177 4.94 6.27 6.21
CA GLY A 177 4.86 4.88 6.58
C GLY A 177 3.43 4.33 6.69
N CYS A 178 2.42 4.97 6.18
CA CYS A 178 1.08 4.42 6.04
C CYS A 178 0.93 3.72 4.69
N THR A 179 0.43 2.48 4.69
CA THR A 179 0.30 1.65 3.50
C THR A 179 -1.08 0.99 3.50
N PHE A 180 -1.82 1.10 2.41
CA PHE A 180 -3.04 0.32 2.24
C PHE A 180 -2.71 -1.18 2.18
N TYR A 181 -3.52 -2.01 2.79
CA TYR A 181 -3.45 -3.45 2.55
C TYR A 181 -3.71 -3.74 1.06
N ASP A 182 -3.20 -4.87 0.60
CA ASP A 182 -3.41 -5.31 -0.77
C ASP A 182 -4.90 -5.59 -1.07
N HIS A 183 -5.24 -5.56 -2.37
CA HIS A 183 -6.60 -5.77 -2.87
C HIS A 183 -7.26 -7.03 -2.28
N ASN A 184 -6.54 -8.15 -2.22
CA ASN A 184 -7.09 -9.41 -1.73
C ASN A 184 -7.39 -9.36 -0.23
N THR A 185 -6.53 -8.70 0.54
CA THR A 185 -6.73 -8.51 1.99
C THR A 185 -7.94 -7.62 2.25
N ILE A 186 -8.11 -6.51 1.52
CA ILE A 186 -9.29 -5.64 1.62
C ILE A 186 -10.55 -6.39 1.19
N THR A 187 -10.49 -7.16 0.11
CA THR A 187 -11.60 -8.00 -0.36
C THR A 187 -12.06 -8.99 0.72
N ARG A 188 -11.11 -9.72 1.30
CA ARG A 188 -11.41 -10.67 2.39
C ARG A 188 -12.01 -9.99 3.61
N PHE A 189 -11.49 -8.84 3.99
CA PHE A 189 -11.99 -8.07 5.12
C PHE A 189 -13.45 -7.65 4.90
N GLN A 190 -13.80 -7.08 3.75
CA GLN A 190 -15.16 -6.68 3.43
C GLN A 190 -16.11 -7.88 3.32
N LEU A 191 -15.67 -8.97 2.67
CA LEU A 191 -16.44 -10.21 2.56
C LEU A 191 -16.72 -10.83 3.93
N GLN A 192 -15.75 -10.85 4.85
CA GLN A 192 -15.96 -11.38 6.20
C GLN A 192 -16.99 -10.57 6.99
N GLN A 193 -16.92 -9.24 6.95
CA GLN A 193 -17.91 -8.39 7.60
C GLN A 193 -19.31 -8.61 7.02
N HIS A 194 -19.41 -8.62 5.70
CA HIS A 194 -20.69 -8.81 5.02
C HIS A 194 -21.28 -10.22 5.26
N LEU A 195 -20.43 -11.24 5.23
CA LEU A 195 -20.84 -12.62 5.55
C LEU A 195 -21.37 -12.73 6.99
N ALA A 196 -20.72 -12.09 7.96
CA ALA A 196 -21.18 -12.06 9.34
C ALA A 196 -22.58 -11.41 9.44
N ASN A 197 -22.81 -10.29 8.73
CA ASN A 197 -24.12 -9.66 8.65
C ASN A 197 -25.16 -10.58 7.96
N TYR A 198 -24.79 -11.23 6.86
CA TYR A 198 -25.65 -12.19 6.14
C TYR A 198 -26.05 -13.36 7.04
N MET A 199 -25.10 -13.93 7.77
CA MET A 199 -25.36 -15.05 8.71
C MET A 199 -26.19 -14.62 9.91
N ALA A 200 -26.12 -13.36 10.32
CA ALA A 200 -26.97 -12.77 11.35
C ALA A 200 -28.39 -12.40 10.86
N GLY A 201 -28.69 -12.61 9.56
CA GLY A 201 -30.01 -12.33 8.96
C GLY A 201 -30.18 -10.85 8.52
N ASP A 202 -29.13 -10.03 8.54
CA ASP A 202 -29.16 -8.63 8.10
C ASP A 202 -28.11 -8.34 7.01
N PRO A 203 -28.28 -8.90 5.80
CA PRO A 203 -27.32 -8.78 4.72
C PRO A 203 -27.20 -7.37 4.14
N THR A 204 -28.12 -6.47 4.46
CA THR A 204 -28.12 -5.08 3.97
C THR A 204 -27.46 -4.10 4.95
N LYS A 205 -27.00 -4.59 6.08
CA LYS A 205 -26.29 -3.78 7.08
C LYS A 205 -25.00 -3.20 6.48
N HIS A 206 -24.82 -1.89 6.67
CA HIS A 206 -23.62 -1.21 6.21
C HIS A 206 -22.36 -1.77 6.86
N LEU A 207 -21.31 -1.90 6.04
CA LEU A 207 -20.00 -2.31 6.52
C LEU A 207 -19.29 -1.14 7.22
N ASP A 208 -18.43 -1.47 8.17
CA ASP A 208 -17.53 -0.50 8.77
C ASP A 208 -16.40 -0.18 7.78
N LEU A 209 -16.42 1.05 7.24
CA LEU A 209 -15.44 1.57 6.29
C LEU A 209 -14.40 2.46 6.99
N ASN A 210 -14.08 2.18 8.26
CA ASN A 210 -12.99 2.86 8.93
C ASN A 210 -11.65 2.49 8.26
N ALA A 211 -10.93 3.51 7.77
CA ALA A 211 -9.66 3.34 7.08
C ALA A 211 -8.56 2.71 7.95
N GLU A 212 -8.65 2.82 9.28
CA GLU A 212 -7.71 2.15 10.19
C GLU A 212 -7.71 0.63 10.07
N HIS A 213 -8.78 0.04 9.54
CA HIS A 213 -8.88 -1.40 9.32
C HIS A 213 -8.15 -1.88 8.05
N VAL A 214 -7.88 -0.97 7.13
CA VAL A 214 -7.29 -1.29 5.81
C VAL A 214 -5.99 -0.55 5.52
N ILE A 215 -5.54 0.29 6.46
CA ILE A 215 -4.25 0.98 6.37
C ILE A 215 -3.34 0.48 7.49
N HIS A 216 -2.22 -0.06 7.09
CA HIS A 216 -1.13 -0.34 7.99
C HIS A 216 -0.42 0.99 8.35
N GLY A 217 -0.13 1.25 9.63
CA GLY A 217 0.61 2.43 10.09
C GLY A 217 -0.19 3.49 10.83
N HIS A 218 -1.44 3.21 11.16
CA HIS A 218 -2.26 4.08 11.99
C HIS A 218 -2.35 5.53 11.46
N PRO A 219 -3.14 5.77 10.43
CA PRO A 219 -3.17 7.04 9.69
C PRO A 219 -3.52 8.25 10.59
N HIS A 220 -4.26 8.04 11.67
CA HIS A 220 -4.75 9.10 12.55
C HIS A 220 -3.91 9.29 13.84
N GLU A 221 -2.69 8.76 13.87
CA GLU A 221 -1.78 9.02 15.00
C GLU A 221 -0.82 10.18 14.72
N TRP A 222 -0.44 10.90 15.77
CA TRP A 222 0.54 11.99 15.71
C TRP A 222 1.93 11.48 15.37
N THR A 223 2.33 10.36 15.96
CA THR A 223 3.65 9.75 15.75
C THR A 223 3.48 8.40 15.08
N GLY A 224 4.25 8.16 14.02
CA GLY A 224 4.33 6.83 13.44
C GLY A 224 4.85 5.81 14.44
N LYS A 225 4.31 4.60 14.45
CA LYS A 225 4.88 3.49 15.23
C LYS A 225 6.16 3.00 14.55
N MET A 226 7.14 2.58 15.36
CA MET A 226 8.34 1.94 14.84
C MET A 226 7.94 0.71 14.03
N ARG A 227 8.40 0.63 12.80
CA ARG A 227 8.19 -0.52 11.91
C ARG A 227 9.51 -1.21 11.64
N ILE A 228 9.49 -2.52 11.63
CA ILE A 228 10.57 -3.31 11.07
C ILE A 228 10.11 -3.71 9.67
N GLY A 229 10.54 -2.98 8.67
CA GLY A 229 10.35 -3.33 7.27
C GLY A 229 11.46 -4.27 6.82
N VAL A 230 11.09 -5.40 6.24
CA VAL A 230 12.04 -6.24 5.50
C VAL A 230 11.84 -5.90 4.03
N SER A 231 12.74 -5.08 3.49
CA SER A 231 12.77 -4.85 2.05
C SER A 231 13.43 -6.08 1.39
N MET A 232 12.62 -6.90 0.75
CA MET A 232 13.13 -7.93 -0.15
C MET A 232 13.28 -7.32 -1.53
N ARG A 233 14.44 -7.53 -2.16
CA ARG A 233 14.57 -7.23 -3.59
C ARG A 233 13.60 -8.14 -4.36
N PRO A 234 13.00 -7.65 -5.45
CA PRO A 234 12.22 -8.50 -6.33
C PRO A 234 13.03 -9.74 -6.69
N TYR A 235 12.44 -10.91 -6.53
CA TYR A 235 13.12 -12.14 -6.93
C TYR A 235 13.13 -12.25 -8.46
N GLU A 236 14.13 -12.92 -8.98
CA GLU A 236 14.22 -13.24 -10.41
C GLU A 236 12.94 -13.99 -10.83
N GLY A 237 12.22 -13.48 -11.82
CA GLY A 237 10.90 -14.00 -12.23
C GLY A 237 9.67 -13.25 -11.67
N GLN A 238 9.79 -12.41 -10.64
CA GLN A 238 8.64 -11.62 -10.16
C GLN A 238 8.12 -10.67 -11.24
N LEU A 239 9.00 -10.01 -11.97
CA LEU A 239 8.63 -9.13 -13.09
C LEU A 239 7.93 -9.92 -14.21
N GLU A 240 8.41 -11.13 -14.52
CA GLU A 240 7.78 -11.99 -15.51
C GLU A 240 6.38 -12.42 -15.07
N SER A 241 6.22 -12.74 -13.78
CA SER A 241 4.92 -13.08 -13.21
C SER A 241 3.94 -11.92 -13.33
N ILE A 242 4.34 -10.69 -12.95
CA ILE A 242 3.52 -9.48 -13.07
C ILE A 242 3.15 -9.23 -14.54
N HIS A 243 4.09 -9.32 -15.46
CA HIS A 243 3.82 -9.15 -16.90
C HIS A 243 2.84 -10.19 -17.43
N LYS A 244 3.01 -11.46 -17.04
CA LYS A 244 2.14 -12.58 -17.46
C LYS A 244 0.72 -12.38 -16.92
N GLU A 245 0.58 -11.99 -15.66
CA GLU A 245 -0.71 -11.72 -15.04
C GLU A 245 -1.43 -10.56 -15.71
N ARG A 246 -0.75 -9.42 -15.91
CA ARG A 246 -1.32 -8.24 -16.61
C ARG A 246 -1.76 -8.58 -18.03
N LYS A 247 -0.96 -9.36 -18.75
CA LYS A 247 -1.30 -9.81 -20.10
C LYS A 247 -2.53 -10.71 -20.09
N SER A 248 -2.60 -11.66 -19.17
CA SER A 248 -3.77 -12.57 -19.02
C SER A 248 -5.04 -11.78 -18.71
N HIS A 249 -4.97 -10.82 -17.78
CA HIS A 249 -6.09 -9.94 -17.44
C HIS A 249 -6.54 -9.10 -18.64
N TYR A 250 -5.58 -8.55 -19.41
CA TYR A 250 -5.89 -7.78 -20.60
C TYR A 250 -6.58 -8.62 -21.69
N GLU A 251 -6.08 -9.82 -21.96
CA GLU A 251 -6.69 -10.74 -22.94
C GLU A 251 -8.10 -11.15 -22.51
N GLY A 252 -8.31 -11.43 -21.23
CA GLY A 252 -9.63 -11.67 -20.65
C GLY A 252 -10.58 -10.49 -20.85
N LEU A 253 -10.13 -9.28 -20.49
CA LEU A 253 -10.93 -8.07 -20.64
C LEU A 253 -11.26 -7.78 -22.12
N LYS A 254 -10.32 -8.02 -23.03
CA LYS A 254 -10.53 -7.88 -24.48
C LYS A 254 -11.64 -8.79 -24.97
N SER A 255 -11.62 -10.07 -24.59
CA SER A 255 -12.66 -11.04 -24.95
C SER A 255 -14.04 -10.63 -24.44
N VAL A 256 -14.11 -10.15 -23.22
CA VAL A 256 -15.36 -9.64 -22.62
C VAL A 256 -15.83 -8.36 -23.32
N PHE A 257 -14.91 -7.46 -23.68
CA PHE A 257 -15.22 -6.24 -24.42
C PHE A 257 -15.84 -6.52 -25.80
N GLU A 258 -15.33 -7.51 -26.53
CA GLU A 258 -15.89 -7.96 -27.82
C GLU A 258 -17.32 -8.51 -27.67
N ARG A 259 -17.63 -9.15 -26.54
CA ARG A 259 -19.00 -9.58 -26.21
C ARG A 259 -19.90 -8.36 -25.94
N TRP A 260 -19.45 -7.41 -25.12
CA TRP A 260 -20.20 -6.20 -24.78
C TRP A 260 -20.56 -5.35 -26.02
N GLN A 261 -19.69 -5.29 -27.03
CA GLN A 261 -19.98 -4.58 -28.28
C GLN A 261 -21.21 -5.11 -29.02
N LYS A 262 -21.62 -6.34 -28.74
CA LYS A 262 -22.77 -7.01 -29.37
C LYS A 262 -24.06 -6.81 -28.56
N GLU A 263 -23.97 -6.37 -27.30
CA GLU A 263 -25.10 -6.29 -26.35
C GLU A 263 -25.69 -4.87 -26.31
N LYS A 264 -26.13 -4.33 -27.45
CA LYS A 264 -26.51 -2.90 -27.63
C LYS A 264 -27.71 -2.44 -26.82
N GLU A 265 -28.66 -3.32 -26.53
CA GLU A 265 -29.95 -2.99 -25.90
C GLU A 265 -29.97 -3.36 -24.40
N ARG A 266 -28.84 -3.76 -23.84
CA ARG A 266 -28.78 -4.22 -22.46
C ARG A 266 -28.80 -3.05 -21.47
N ASP A 267 -29.57 -3.21 -20.38
CA ASP A 267 -29.61 -2.23 -19.29
C ASP A 267 -28.29 -2.18 -18.52
N PHE A 268 -27.93 -0.98 -18.08
CA PHE A 268 -26.68 -0.77 -17.32
C PHE A 268 -26.61 -1.65 -16.04
N MET A 269 -27.73 -1.72 -15.29
CA MET A 269 -27.74 -2.49 -14.05
C MET A 269 -27.69 -4.00 -14.27
N ASP A 270 -28.01 -4.50 -15.46
CA ASP A 270 -27.87 -5.92 -15.78
C ASP A 270 -26.41 -6.32 -15.98
N TRP A 271 -25.58 -5.45 -16.58
CA TRP A 271 -24.12 -5.66 -16.58
C TRP A 271 -23.54 -5.62 -15.17
N VAL A 272 -23.96 -4.66 -14.34
CA VAL A 272 -23.50 -4.54 -12.96
C VAL A 272 -23.82 -5.80 -12.13
N LYS A 273 -25.05 -6.32 -12.26
CA LYS A 273 -25.46 -7.58 -11.58
C LYS A 273 -24.68 -8.79 -12.09
N GLU A 274 -24.46 -8.85 -13.42
CA GLU A 274 -23.67 -9.94 -14.02
C GLU A 274 -22.25 -9.95 -13.50
N GLU A 275 -21.58 -8.80 -13.42
CA GLU A 275 -20.22 -8.70 -12.90
C GLU A 275 -20.14 -9.11 -11.43
N ALA A 276 -21.09 -8.68 -10.60
CA ALA A 276 -21.16 -9.11 -9.21
C ALA A 276 -21.38 -10.65 -9.10
N TYR A 277 -22.25 -11.21 -9.92
CA TYR A 277 -22.47 -12.65 -9.98
C TYR A 277 -21.21 -13.40 -10.47
N ALA A 278 -20.55 -12.85 -11.50
CA ALA A 278 -19.33 -13.42 -12.07
C ALA A 278 -18.19 -13.47 -11.04
N PHE A 279 -18.09 -12.48 -10.14
CA PHE A 279 -17.15 -12.50 -9.02
C PHE A 279 -17.38 -13.74 -8.12
N GLY A 280 -18.63 -13.98 -7.70
CA GLY A 280 -18.96 -15.12 -6.84
C GLY A 280 -18.70 -16.46 -7.52
N GLU A 281 -19.18 -16.64 -8.75
CA GLU A 281 -18.97 -17.87 -9.54
C GLU A 281 -17.49 -18.07 -9.87
N GLY A 282 -16.77 -17.02 -10.22
CA GLY A 282 -15.33 -17.06 -10.49
C GLY A 282 -14.53 -17.51 -9.26
N THR A 283 -14.87 -16.98 -8.09
CA THR A 283 -14.25 -17.35 -6.81
C THR A 283 -14.46 -18.86 -6.52
N ILE A 284 -15.68 -19.35 -6.67
CA ILE A 284 -16.01 -20.77 -6.45
C ILE A 284 -15.28 -21.67 -7.45
N LYS A 285 -15.36 -21.36 -8.76
CA LYS A 285 -14.71 -22.14 -9.81
C LYS A 285 -13.20 -22.21 -9.65
N SER A 286 -12.56 -21.06 -9.35
CA SER A 286 -11.13 -20.98 -9.15
C SER A 286 -10.68 -21.78 -7.91
N HIS A 287 -11.44 -21.72 -6.82
CA HIS A 287 -11.16 -22.53 -5.64
C HIS A 287 -11.26 -24.05 -5.93
N ILE A 288 -12.31 -24.49 -6.64
CA ILE A 288 -12.46 -25.89 -7.04
C ILE A 288 -11.29 -26.34 -7.92
N ALA A 289 -10.89 -25.51 -8.89
CA ALA A 289 -9.73 -25.80 -9.76
C ALA A 289 -8.43 -25.93 -8.94
N HIS A 290 -8.22 -25.06 -7.95
CA HIS A 290 -7.09 -25.14 -7.04
C HIS A 290 -7.09 -26.43 -6.22
N LEU A 291 -8.23 -26.82 -5.64
CA LEU A 291 -8.35 -28.06 -4.88
C LEU A 291 -8.03 -29.28 -5.73
N LYS A 292 -8.53 -29.34 -6.98
CA LYS A 292 -8.21 -30.43 -7.93
C LYS A 292 -6.71 -30.49 -8.20
N LYS A 293 -6.10 -29.34 -8.58
CA LYS A 293 -4.66 -29.26 -8.81
C LYS A 293 -3.87 -29.73 -7.59
N ARG A 294 -4.24 -29.26 -6.40
CA ARG A 294 -3.57 -29.65 -5.14
C ARG A 294 -3.70 -31.13 -4.82
N ALA A 295 -4.83 -31.77 -5.16
CA ALA A 295 -5.01 -33.22 -4.99
C ALA A 295 -4.13 -34.05 -5.93
N GLU A 296 -3.77 -33.52 -7.10
CA GLU A 296 -2.91 -34.16 -8.09
C GLU A 296 -1.40 -34.04 -7.80
N LEU A 297 -1.00 -32.99 -7.03
CA LEU A 297 0.43 -32.72 -6.76
C LEU A 297 1.19 -33.90 -6.10
N PRO A 298 0.65 -34.60 -5.08
CA PRO A 298 1.34 -35.74 -4.47
C PRO A 298 1.63 -36.86 -5.47
N HIS A 299 0.68 -37.16 -6.38
CA HIS A 299 0.87 -38.16 -7.43
C HIS A 299 1.95 -37.73 -8.42
N LYS A 300 1.91 -36.49 -8.87
CA LYS A 300 2.93 -35.92 -9.77
C LYS A 300 4.33 -35.99 -9.16
N TYR A 301 4.49 -35.62 -7.91
CA TYR A 301 5.80 -35.66 -7.24
C TYR A 301 6.27 -37.09 -6.99
N ALA A 302 5.38 -38.01 -6.62
CA ALA A 302 5.72 -39.41 -6.46
C ALA A 302 6.17 -40.02 -7.78
N GLU A 303 5.52 -39.74 -8.89
CA GLU A 303 5.90 -40.21 -10.24
C GLU A 303 7.29 -39.67 -10.64
N GLN A 304 7.55 -38.37 -10.42
CA GLN A 304 8.86 -37.76 -10.68
C GLN A 304 9.96 -38.47 -9.87
N TYR A 305 9.73 -38.70 -8.58
CA TYR A 305 10.68 -39.39 -7.71
C TYR A 305 10.92 -40.81 -8.16
N LEU A 306 9.88 -41.59 -8.50
CA LEU A 306 9.98 -42.97 -8.95
C LEU A 306 10.70 -43.08 -10.32
N THR A 307 10.64 -42.05 -11.15
CA THR A 307 11.34 -41.98 -12.45
C THR A 307 12.76 -41.44 -12.34
N GLY A 308 13.28 -41.22 -11.13
CA GLY A 308 14.64 -40.71 -10.85
C GLY A 308 14.82 -39.23 -11.17
N LYS A 309 13.74 -38.47 -11.31
CA LYS A 309 13.77 -37.01 -11.46
C LYS A 309 13.58 -36.37 -10.10
N GLU A 310 14.38 -35.35 -9.79
CA GLU A 310 14.08 -34.49 -8.65
C GLU A 310 12.74 -33.77 -8.85
N PRO A 311 11.82 -33.76 -7.86
CA PRO A 311 10.55 -33.06 -7.98
C PRO A 311 10.78 -31.56 -8.16
N GLU A 312 10.40 -30.99 -9.28
CA GLU A 312 10.30 -29.55 -9.47
C GLU A 312 9.12 -29.01 -8.66
N ILE A 313 9.42 -28.55 -7.43
CA ILE A 313 8.42 -27.91 -6.57
C ILE A 313 8.27 -26.46 -7.03
N ASN A 314 7.17 -26.16 -7.70
CA ASN A 314 6.82 -24.77 -7.95
C ASN A 314 6.24 -24.17 -6.66
N LEU A 315 6.86 -23.11 -6.13
CA LEU A 315 6.40 -22.41 -4.95
C LEU A 315 4.97 -21.88 -5.10
N GLU A 316 4.56 -21.48 -6.30
CA GLU A 316 3.19 -21.03 -6.58
C GLU A 316 2.16 -22.15 -6.32
N ASP A 317 2.53 -23.42 -6.45
CA ASP A 317 1.66 -24.56 -6.20
C ASP A 317 1.43 -24.80 -4.69
N LEU A 318 2.30 -24.24 -3.83
CA LEU A 318 2.20 -24.38 -2.38
C LEU A 318 1.30 -23.33 -1.75
N PHE A 319 1.10 -22.20 -2.41
CA PHE A 319 0.28 -21.10 -1.88
C PHE A 319 -1.12 -21.10 -2.51
N PRO A 320 -2.17 -20.95 -1.68
CA PRO A 320 -3.52 -20.86 -2.21
C PRO A 320 -3.71 -19.56 -3.01
N PRO A 321 -4.34 -19.60 -4.19
CA PRO A 321 -4.66 -18.41 -4.95
C PRO A 321 -5.64 -17.51 -4.18
N PRO A 322 -5.77 -16.20 -4.54
CA PRO A 322 -6.64 -15.26 -3.86
C PRO A 322 -8.07 -15.77 -3.63
N SER A 323 -8.66 -16.42 -4.62
CA SER A 323 -9.99 -17.04 -4.52
C SER A 323 -10.08 -18.11 -3.43
N SER A 324 -9.05 -18.93 -3.28
CA SER A 324 -9.00 -19.94 -2.21
C SER A 324 -8.81 -19.28 -0.85
N GLN A 325 -7.98 -18.24 -0.75
CA GLN A 325 -7.83 -17.47 0.48
C GLN A 325 -9.15 -16.82 0.93
N ILE A 326 -9.97 -16.34 -0.02
CA ILE A 326 -11.32 -15.85 0.27
C ILE A 326 -12.17 -16.95 0.91
N ILE A 327 -12.27 -18.12 0.27
CA ILE A 327 -13.07 -19.25 0.79
C ILE A 327 -12.56 -19.71 2.17
N GLU A 328 -11.24 -19.84 2.33
CA GLU A 328 -10.62 -20.21 3.61
C GLU A 328 -10.94 -19.20 4.70
N SER A 329 -10.90 -17.91 4.39
CA SER A 329 -11.23 -16.85 5.35
C SER A 329 -12.68 -16.88 5.81
N MET A 330 -13.62 -17.29 4.94
CA MET A 330 -15.03 -17.45 5.26
C MET A 330 -15.29 -18.63 6.18
N THR A 331 -14.41 -19.62 6.21
CA THR A 331 -14.56 -20.84 7.03
C THR A 331 -14.64 -20.50 8.53
N ILE A 332 -13.97 -19.44 8.97
CA ILE A 332 -14.01 -18.99 10.37
C ILE A 332 -15.45 -18.62 10.77
N GLU A 333 -16.15 -17.89 9.91
CA GLU A 333 -17.54 -17.49 10.17
C GLU A 333 -18.49 -18.70 10.11
N MET A 334 -18.27 -19.62 9.18
CA MET A 334 -19.04 -20.87 9.14
C MET A 334 -18.92 -21.66 10.45
N HIS A 335 -17.70 -21.76 11.00
CA HIS A 335 -17.47 -22.46 12.27
C HIS A 335 -18.19 -21.79 13.45
N ARG A 336 -18.28 -20.46 13.48
CA ARG A 336 -19.05 -19.71 14.50
C ARG A 336 -20.52 -20.07 14.47
N HIS A 337 -21.06 -20.46 13.31
CA HIS A 337 -22.42 -20.91 13.11
C HIS A 337 -22.57 -22.44 13.14
N ASN A 338 -21.58 -23.18 13.66
CA ASN A 338 -21.55 -24.65 13.74
C ASN A 338 -21.65 -25.34 12.37
N LEU A 339 -21.33 -24.67 11.27
CA LEU A 339 -21.28 -25.26 9.94
C LEU A 339 -19.89 -25.79 9.66
N ARG A 340 -19.77 -27.03 9.18
CA ARG A 340 -18.49 -27.68 8.89
C ARG A 340 -18.58 -28.54 7.63
N GLY A 341 -17.43 -28.81 6.99
CA GLY A 341 -17.34 -29.68 5.83
C GLY A 341 -18.29 -29.24 4.70
N GLU A 342 -19.07 -30.18 4.19
CA GLU A 342 -19.97 -29.94 3.06
C GLU A 342 -21.04 -28.88 3.35
N SER A 343 -21.61 -28.85 4.57
CA SER A 343 -22.60 -27.84 4.94
C SER A 343 -22.04 -26.41 4.92
N ALA A 344 -20.79 -26.23 5.35
CA ALA A 344 -20.12 -24.95 5.27
C ALA A 344 -19.87 -24.53 3.82
N LEU A 345 -19.34 -25.44 2.99
CA LEU A 345 -19.09 -25.17 1.56
C LEU A 345 -20.37 -24.81 0.81
N LYS A 346 -21.45 -25.55 1.06
CA LYS A 346 -22.76 -25.25 0.48
C LYS A 346 -23.25 -23.86 0.86
N LYS A 347 -23.15 -23.49 2.16
CA LYS A 347 -23.56 -22.19 2.65
C LYS A 347 -22.72 -21.03 2.08
N MET A 348 -21.39 -21.22 1.97
CA MET A 348 -20.51 -20.25 1.34
C MET A 348 -20.84 -20.08 -0.15
N ALA A 349 -21.13 -21.15 -0.87
CA ALA A 349 -21.55 -21.08 -2.27
C ALA A 349 -22.90 -20.37 -2.44
N GLU A 350 -23.89 -20.64 -1.57
CA GLU A 350 -25.18 -19.92 -1.53
C GLU A 350 -24.95 -18.42 -1.32
N TYR A 351 -24.08 -18.06 -0.37
CA TYR A 351 -23.76 -16.67 -0.07
C TYR A 351 -23.09 -15.97 -1.27
N LEU A 352 -22.07 -16.56 -1.86
CA LEU A 352 -21.36 -16.00 -3.00
C LEU A 352 -22.22 -15.88 -4.27
N ARG A 353 -23.32 -16.65 -4.37
CA ARG A 353 -24.33 -16.54 -5.44
C ARG A 353 -25.49 -15.65 -5.06
N SER A 354 -25.53 -15.14 -3.84
CA SER A 354 -26.65 -14.32 -3.40
C SER A 354 -26.64 -12.95 -4.06
N LYS A 355 -27.82 -12.36 -4.22
CA LYS A 355 -27.97 -10.99 -4.74
C LYS A 355 -27.32 -9.92 -3.85
N TYR A 356 -26.97 -10.27 -2.62
CA TYR A 356 -26.48 -9.33 -1.62
C TYR A 356 -24.97 -9.03 -1.74
N ILE A 357 -24.20 -9.86 -2.42
CA ILE A 357 -22.74 -9.60 -2.59
C ILE A 357 -22.46 -8.31 -3.35
N ILE A 358 -23.42 -7.84 -4.15
CA ILE A 358 -23.33 -6.54 -4.85
C ILE A 358 -23.26 -5.34 -3.89
N ASP A 359 -23.70 -5.50 -2.64
CA ASP A 359 -23.69 -4.44 -1.64
C ASP A 359 -22.29 -4.29 -0.97
N ILE A 360 -21.38 -5.22 -1.23
CA ILE A 360 -20.00 -5.16 -0.74
C ILE A 360 -19.24 -4.09 -1.54
N PRO A 361 -18.67 -3.06 -0.90
CA PRO A 361 -18.12 -1.89 -1.58
C PRO A 361 -17.15 -2.21 -2.73
N ILE A 362 -16.22 -3.13 -2.52
CA ILE A 362 -15.25 -3.50 -3.55
C ILE A 362 -15.90 -4.17 -4.76
N ILE A 363 -16.90 -5.03 -4.54
CA ILE A 363 -17.66 -5.70 -5.60
C ILE A 363 -18.59 -4.70 -6.28
N HIS A 364 -19.26 -3.84 -5.51
CA HIS A 364 -20.14 -2.81 -6.02
C HIS A 364 -19.41 -1.86 -6.98
N ILE A 365 -18.28 -1.29 -6.53
CA ILE A 365 -17.55 -0.29 -7.32
C ILE A 365 -16.93 -0.94 -8.57
N SER A 366 -16.31 -2.12 -8.44
CA SER A 366 -15.75 -2.83 -9.60
C SER A 366 -16.82 -3.18 -10.63
N SER A 367 -17.98 -3.70 -10.17
CA SER A 367 -19.11 -4.01 -11.05
C SER A 367 -19.67 -2.78 -11.76
N LEU A 368 -19.75 -1.64 -11.07
CA LEU A 368 -20.15 -0.37 -11.67
C LEU A 368 -19.17 0.09 -12.74
N LEU A 369 -17.86 -0.01 -12.48
CA LEU A 369 -16.83 0.38 -13.45
C LEU A 369 -16.85 -0.53 -14.68
N TYR A 370 -16.94 -1.85 -14.51
CA TYR A 370 -17.05 -2.78 -15.63
C TYR A 370 -18.38 -2.58 -16.39
N GLY A 371 -19.49 -2.33 -15.69
CA GLY A 371 -20.77 -1.97 -16.33
C GLY A 371 -20.67 -0.68 -17.16
N ALA A 372 -19.89 0.31 -16.72
CA ALA A 372 -19.67 1.53 -17.50
C ALA A 372 -18.80 1.27 -18.74
N LEU A 373 -17.77 0.44 -18.62
CA LEU A 373 -16.96 0.01 -19.77
C LEU A 373 -17.81 -0.79 -20.76
N ALA A 374 -18.68 -1.68 -20.27
CA ALA A 374 -19.60 -2.45 -21.08
C ALA A 374 -20.57 -1.53 -21.84
N ARG A 375 -21.16 -0.55 -21.16
CA ARG A 375 -22.03 0.45 -21.79
C ARG A 375 -21.30 1.20 -22.89
N LYS A 376 -20.07 1.67 -22.67
CA LYS A 376 -19.27 2.36 -23.71
C LYS A 376 -18.99 1.44 -24.91
N ALA A 377 -18.64 0.18 -24.66
CA ALA A 377 -18.42 -0.81 -25.71
C ALA A 377 -19.71 -1.00 -26.56
N ALA A 378 -20.85 -1.22 -25.92
CA ALA A 378 -22.14 -1.41 -26.56
C ALA A 378 -22.57 -0.19 -27.38
N HIS A 379 -22.22 1.02 -26.95
CA HIS A 379 -22.54 2.27 -27.65
C HIS A 379 -21.48 2.72 -28.67
N GLY A 380 -20.59 1.82 -29.08
CA GLY A 380 -19.73 2.02 -30.25
C GLY A 380 -18.29 2.43 -29.95
N GLN A 381 -17.81 2.31 -28.74
CA GLN A 381 -16.37 2.44 -28.49
C GLN A 381 -15.63 1.34 -29.24
N LYS A 382 -14.72 1.75 -30.14
CA LYS A 382 -13.92 0.82 -30.96
C LYS A 382 -12.61 0.44 -30.31
N SER A 383 -12.00 1.38 -29.56
CA SER A 383 -10.73 1.14 -28.88
C SER A 383 -10.91 0.25 -27.65
N TYR A 384 -10.09 -0.78 -27.56
CA TYR A 384 -10.04 -1.62 -26.38
C TYR A 384 -9.59 -0.82 -25.16
N PRO A 385 -10.01 -1.20 -23.93
CA PRO A 385 -9.38 -0.71 -22.71
C PRO A 385 -7.87 -0.97 -22.73
N ASN A 386 -7.11 -0.18 -22.02
CA ASN A 386 -5.66 -0.36 -21.94
C ASN A 386 -5.29 -1.53 -21.00
N MET A 387 -4.01 -1.92 -20.99
CA MET A 387 -3.52 -3.02 -20.15
C MET A 387 -3.60 -2.72 -18.65
N GLY A 388 -3.60 -1.44 -18.25
CA GLY A 388 -3.71 -0.99 -16.86
C GLY A 388 -5.15 -0.98 -16.33
N THR A 389 -6.17 -1.02 -17.22
CA THR A 389 -7.58 -0.82 -16.85
C THR A 389 -8.04 -1.73 -15.70
N VAL A 390 -7.63 -3.00 -15.68
CA VAL A 390 -8.00 -3.93 -14.59
C VAL A 390 -7.34 -3.51 -13.28
N THR A 391 -6.08 -3.09 -13.32
CA THR A 391 -5.35 -2.56 -12.16
C THR A 391 -6.03 -1.31 -11.62
N ASP A 392 -6.43 -0.38 -12.50
CA ASP A 392 -7.13 0.86 -12.13
C ASP A 392 -8.49 0.55 -11.47
N VAL A 393 -9.26 -0.39 -12.03
CA VAL A 393 -10.53 -0.84 -11.44
C VAL A 393 -10.30 -1.44 -10.05
N ASN A 394 -9.30 -2.29 -9.89
CA ASN A 394 -8.96 -2.91 -8.61
C ASN A 394 -8.50 -1.87 -7.58
N ALA A 395 -7.64 -0.91 -7.98
CA ALA A 395 -7.19 0.17 -7.11
C ALA A 395 -8.37 1.03 -6.65
N ILE A 396 -9.17 1.53 -7.58
CA ILE A 396 -10.31 2.39 -7.26
C ILE A 396 -11.33 1.66 -6.39
N SER A 397 -11.69 0.42 -6.72
CA SER A 397 -12.69 -0.34 -5.94
C SER A 397 -12.23 -0.66 -4.52
N SER A 398 -10.92 -0.85 -4.33
CA SER A 398 -10.34 -1.12 -3.02
C SER A 398 -10.21 0.12 -2.16
N LEU A 399 -9.76 1.24 -2.75
CA LEU A 399 -9.22 2.37 -2.00
C LEU A 399 -10.20 3.53 -1.87
N LEU A 400 -11.11 3.70 -2.85
CA LEU A 400 -12.10 4.78 -2.85
C LEU A 400 -12.94 4.80 -1.58
N PRO A 401 -13.49 3.68 -1.06
CA PRO A 401 -14.34 3.71 0.13
C PRO A 401 -13.65 4.19 1.40
N TYR A 402 -12.32 4.17 1.42
CA TYR A 402 -11.48 4.48 2.58
C TYR A 402 -10.70 5.79 2.45
N SER A 403 -10.89 6.51 1.34
CA SER A 403 -10.19 7.75 1.05
C SER A 403 -11.12 8.94 1.14
N ASP A 404 -10.68 10.07 1.74
CA ASP A 404 -11.40 11.34 1.65
C ASP A 404 -11.33 11.95 0.25
N ALA A 405 -10.22 11.68 -0.46
CA ALA A 405 -10.03 12.08 -1.85
C ALA A 405 -9.14 11.10 -2.61
N ILE A 406 -9.38 10.97 -3.92
CA ILE A 406 -8.51 10.25 -4.84
C ILE A 406 -8.12 11.15 -6.01
N PHE A 407 -6.85 11.12 -6.42
CA PHE A 407 -6.38 11.75 -7.65
C PHE A 407 -5.94 10.65 -8.63
N ILE A 408 -6.72 10.46 -9.68
CA ILE A 408 -6.61 9.35 -10.64
C ILE A 408 -6.54 9.88 -12.07
N ASP A 409 -6.33 9.01 -13.03
CA ASP A 409 -6.26 9.37 -14.44
C ASP A 409 -7.61 9.92 -14.98
N ASN A 410 -7.53 10.71 -16.06
CA ASN A 410 -8.72 11.33 -16.65
C ASN A 410 -9.78 10.31 -17.15
N PRO A 411 -9.42 9.19 -17.81
CA PRO A 411 -10.37 8.18 -18.24
C PRO A 411 -11.19 7.59 -17.10
N MET A 412 -10.57 7.20 -15.99
CA MET A 412 -11.26 6.63 -14.83
C MET A 412 -12.07 7.69 -14.08
N ALA A 413 -11.55 8.90 -13.92
CA ALA A 413 -12.27 10.00 -13.32
C ALA A 413 -13.53 10.36 -14.13
N ALA A 414 -13.44 10.32 -15.47
CA ALA A 414 -14.58 10.53 -16.34
C ALA A 414 -15.65 9.45 -16.15
N LEU A 415 -15.26 8.16 -16.09
CA LEU A 415 -16.19 7.07 -15.82
C LEU A 415 -16.94 7.26 -14.50
N LEU A 416 -16.20 7.56 -13.41
CA LEU A 416 -16.80 7.76 -12.09
C LEU A 416 -17.73 8.97 -12.02
N ASN A 417 -17.52 9.99 -12.86
CA ASN A 417 -18.38 11.17 -12.95
C ASN A 417 -19.59 11.02 -13.89
N GLU A 418 -19.66 9.94 -14.68
CA GLU A 418 -20.81 9.65 -15.51
C GLU A 418 -22.00 9.13 -14.68
N ARG A 419 -23.24 9.45 -15.11
CA ARG A 419 -24.43 8.79 -14.55
C ARG A 419 -24.60 7.39 -15.17
N PRO A 420 -25.01 6.37 -14.38
CA PRO A 420 -25.45 6.43 -12.98
C PRO A 420 -24.32 6.31 -11.94
N LEU A 421 -23.06 6.02 -12.32
CA LEU A 421 -21.95 5.76 -11.37
C LEU A 421 -21.82 6.87 -10.33
N LYS A 422 -21.78 8.12 -10.77
CA LYS A 422 -21.65 9.27 -9.87
C LYS A 422 -22.65 9.24 -8.71
N LYS A 423 -23.89 8.83 -8.98
CA LYS A 423 -24.94 8.71 -7.96
C LYS A 423 -24.65 7.56 -7.01
N GLU A 424 -24.26 6.42 -7.54
CA GLU A 424 -24.03 5.20 -6.75
C GLU A 424 -22.81 5.33 -5.83
N ILE A 425 -21.71 5.94 -6.31
CA ILE A 425 -20.48 6.11 -5.52
C ILE A 425 -20.56 7.29 -4.54
N ALA A 426 -21.54 8.20 -4.67
CA ALA A 426 -21.70 9.34 -3.78
C ALA A 426 -21.84 8.94 -2.31
N ARG A 427 -22.33 7.72 -2.02
CA ARG A 427 -22.45 7.18 -0.66
C ARG A 427 -21.12 7.01 0.07
N TYR A 428 -19.99 6.93 -0.65
CA TYR A 428 -18.66 6.83 -0.04
C TYR A 428 -18.08 8.18 0.35
N ASN A 429 -18.68 9.27 -0.10
CA ASN A 429 -18.27 10.66 0.21
C ASN A 429 -16.81 10.99 -0.15
N THR A 430 -16.24 10.28 -1.11
CA THR A 430 -14.87 10.47 -1.60
C THR A 430 -14.86 11.51 -2.71
N LYS A 431 -13.99 12.51 -2.61
CA LYS A 431 -13.77 13.48 -3.70
C LYS A 431 -12.87 12.87 -4.78
N ILE A 432 -13.26 13.02 -6.05
CA ILE A 432 -12.55 12.46 -7.19
C ILE A 432 -11.92 13.59 -7.99
N PHE A 433 -10.61 13.51 -8.15
CA PHE A 433 -9.82 14.48 -8.89
C PHE A 433 -9.01 13.81 -10.01
N SER A 434 -8.68 14.61 -11.02
CA SER A 434 -7.82 14.23 -12.14
C SER A 434 -7.12 15.48 -12.70
N LEU A 435 -6.34 15.33 -13.76
CA LEU A 435 -5.73 16.49 -14.43
C LEU A 435 -6.76 17.47 -14.98
N ASN A 436 -7.97 17.01 -15.32
CA ASN A 436 -9.04 17.90 -15.77
C ASN A 436 -9.63 18.75 -14.64
N THR A 437 -9.40 18.38 -13.39
CA THR A 437 -9.88 19.07 -12.18
C THR A 437 -8.71 19.42 -11.24
N LYS A 438 -7.55 19.69 -11.83
CA LYS A 438 -6.30 19.94 -11.06
C LYS A 438 -6.40 21.21 -10.19
N GLU A 439 -7.09 22.23 -10.65
CA GLU A 439 -7.29 23.46 -9.87
C GLU A 439 -8.21 23.25 -8.68
N GLU A 440 -9.27 22.44 -8.85
CA GLU A 440 -10.16 22.06 -7.75
C GLU A 440 -9.41 21.21 -6.71
N PHE A 441 -8.44 20.40 -7.14
CA PHE A 441 -7.60 19.66 -6.21
C PHE A 441 -6.70 20.58 -5.39
N LEU A 442 -6.03 21.55 -6.01
CA LEU A 442 -5.22 22.56 -5.29
C LEU A 442 -6.08 23.33 -4.29
N LYS A 443 -7.27 23.76 -4.70
CA LYS A 443 -8.22 24.42 -3.82
C LYS A 443 -8.66 23.53 -2.66
N TYR A 444 -8.89 22.23 -2.91
CA TYR A 444 -9.23 21.27 -1.86
C TYR A 444 -8.09 21.13 -0.82
N LEU A 445 -6.84 21.12 -1.26
CA LEU A 445 -5.70 21.12 -0.35
C LEU A 445 -5.64 22.40 0.48
N ASP A 446 -5.92 23.57 -0.10
CA ASP A 446 -6.00 24.84 0.61
C ASP A 446 -7.17 24.83 1.65
N GLU A 447 -8.33 24.30 1.28
CA GLU A 447 -9.46 24.10 2.19
C GLU A 447 -9.06 23.26 3.40
N ILE A 448 -8.32 22.19 3.21
CA ILE A 448 -7.80 21.36 4.32
C ILE A 448 -6.89 22.19 5.21
N GLN A 449 -6.00 22.99 4.65
CA GLN A 449 -5.09 23.84 5.44
C GLN A 449 -5.84 24.82 6.33
N THR A 450 -6.96 25.38 5.87
CA THR A 450 -7.77 26.29 6.68
C THR A 450 -8.47 25.61 7.86
N THR A 451 -8.53 24.28 7.89
CA THR A 451 -9.10 23.54 9.04
C THR A 451 -8.14 23.43 10.22
N ALA A 452 -6.86 23.76 10.03
CA ALA A 452 -5.89 23.74 11.11
C ALA A 452 -6.15 24.84 12.12
N THR A 453 -6.41 24.45 13.36
CA THR A 453 -6.57 25.45 14.45
C THR A 453 -5.20 25.95 14.92
N PRO A 454 -5.13 27.18 15.50
CA PRO A 454 -3.89 27.67 16.10
C PRO A 454 -3.30 26.71 17.13
N GLU A 455 -4.15 26.05 17.94
CA GLU A 455 -3.74 25.08 18.95
C GLU A 455 -3.12 23.84 18.31
N HIS A 456 -3.70 23.35 17.20
CA HIS A 456 -3.15 22.24 16.44
C HIS A 456 -1.74 22.58 15.90
N LEU A 457 -1.61 23.73 15.26
CA LEU A 457 -0.32 24.18 14.70
C LEU A 457 0.72 24.43 15.80
N ALA A 458 0.33 24.95 16.96
CA ALA A 458 1.22 25.12 18.11
C ALA A 458 1.76 23.77 18.61
N ILE A 459 0.93 22.72 18.62
CA ILE A 459 1.37 21.36 19.00
C ILE A 459 2.33 20.80 17.95
N VAL A 460 2.05 21.00 16.65
CA VAL A 460 2.96 20.58 15.57
C VAL A 460 4.30 21.27 15.71
N GLU A 461 4.32 22.59 15.90
CA GLU A 461 5.54 23.35 16.10
C GLU A 461 6.31 22.92 17.35
N ASP A 462 5.58 22.69 18.45
CA ASP A 462 6.18 22.22 19.70
C ASP A 462 6.79 20.83 19.58
N SER A 463 6.20 19.93 18.77
CA SER A 463 6.61 18.52 18.69
C SER A 463 7.59 18.22 17.55
N TYR A 464 7.46 18.92 16.43
CA TYR A 464 8.20 18.62 15.18
C TYR A 464 9.03 19.80 14.68
N GLY A 465 8.78 21.02 15.16
CA GLY A 465 9.48 22.24 14.73
C GLY A 465 8.97 22.81 13.41
N ASP A 466 9.88 23.22 12.53
CA ASP A 466 9.53 23.87 11.28
C ASP A 466 8.73 22.95 10.34
N THR A 467 7.54 23.40 9.97
CA THR A 467 6.62 22.70 9.07
C THR A 467 6.72 23.18 7.63
N LYS A 468 7.69 24.04 7.30
CA LYS A 468 7.90 24.48 5.92
C LYS A 468 8.34 23.34 5.02
N PRO A 469 7.94 23.36 3.74
CA PRO A 469 8.36 22.35 2.78
C PRO A 469 9.89 22.23 2.76
N SER A 470 10.39 21.04 3.01
CA SER A 470 11.83 20.79 2.87
C SER A 470 12.10 20.12 1.53
N PHE A 471 12.92 20.76 0.70
CA PHE A 471 13.47 20.15 -0.51
C PHE A 471 14.59 19.11 -0.18
N ASN A 472 14.51 18.47 0.98
CA ASN A 472 15.55 17.56 1.46
C ASN A 472 15.68 16.27 0.63
N LEU A 473 14.65 15.87 -0.12
CA LEU A 473 14.79 14.80 -1.11
C LEU A 473 15.90 15.13 -2.13
N LEU A 474 16.04 16.39 -2.53
CA LEU A 474 17.11 16.84 -3.45
C LEU A 474 18.49 16.91 -2.81
N LYS A 475 18.57 17.21 -1.49
CA LYS A 475 19.84 17.32 -0.77
C LYS A 475 20.37 15.95 -0.34
N ASN A 476 19.50 15.03 0.06
CA ASN A 476 19.88 13.69 0.51
C ASN A 476 20.49 12.86 -0.64
N LYS A 477 20.08 13.08 -1.91
CA LYS A 477 20.73 12.42 -3.06
C LYS A 477 22.20 12.83 -3.26
N LYS A 478 22.58 14.06 -2.94
CA LYS A 478 23.99 14.46 -2.98
C LYS A 478 24.79 13.89 -1.81
N GLN A 479 24.19 13.85 -0.62
CA GLN A 479 24.86 13.27 0.57
C GLN A 479 24.94 11.74 0.51
N SER A 480 23.92 11.03 0.02
CA SER A 480 24.00 9.58 -0.14
C SER A 480 25.03 9.16 -1.21
N LYS A 481 25.20 9.93 -2.30
CA LYS A 481 26.27 9.68 -3.29
C LYS A 481 27.67 9.99 -2.74
N GLU A 482 27.79 10.84 -1.71
CA GLU A 482 29.06 11.07 -1.00
C GLU A 482 29.33 10.02 0.08
N ASP A 483 28.29 9.55 0.77
CA ASP A 483 28.38 8.47 1.77
C ASP A 483 28.59 7.09 1.13
N ASP A 484 28.01 6.83 -0.04
CA ASP A 484 28.22 5.58 -0.80
C ASP A 484 29.66 5.47 -1.38
N ARG A 485 30.37 6.56 -1.54
CA ARG A 485 31.80 6.53 -1.88
C ARG A 485 32.69 6.02 -0.74
N TYR A 486 32.16 5.95 0.47
CA TYR A 486 32.84 5.38 1.65
C TYR A 486 32.25 4.04 2.10
N THR A 487 31.35 3.44 1.30
CA THR A 487 30.72 2.13 1.55
C THR A 487 31.10 1.14 0.45
N ILE A 488 32.40 0.87 0.31
CA ILE A 488 32.93 -0.32 -0.40
C ILE A 488 33.60 -1.23 0.62
#